data_3b498a9dde575e73f2beaa13e0281f4a
#
_entry.id   3b498a9dde575e73f2beaa13e0281f4a
#
_cell.length_a   1.000
_cell.length_b   1.000
_cell.length_c   1.000
_cell.angle_alpha   90.00
_cell.angle_beta   90.00
_cell.angle_gamma   90.00
#
_symmetry.space_group_name_H-M   'P 1'
#
loop_
_entity.id
_entity.type
_entity.pdbx_description
1 polymer ?
#
loop_
_entity_poly.entity_id
_entity_poly.type
_entity_poly.pdbx_seq_one_letter_code
_entity_poly.pdbx_strand_id
1 'polypeptide(L)' 'MTNVLTAISLMVISGKQLVIYTYKVVDENGLNYRSNVKGNFTVTSDDTETLASINQLITKTLTYLPVA' A
#
# COMPACT_ATOMS: atom_id res chain seq x y z
N MET A 1 -22.34 -1.06 3.56
CA MET A 1 -21.27 -1.48 2.63
C MET A 1 -19.92 -1.37 3.32
N THR A 2 -19.02 -2.28 3.01
CA THR A 2 -17.72 -2.35 3.65
C THR A 2 -16.63 -2.32 2.58
N ASN A 3 -15.59 -1.54 2.83
CA ASN A 3 -14.38 -1.54 1.99
C ASN A 3 -13.43 -2.63 2.47
N VAL A 4 -12.97 -3.45 1.56
CA VAL A 4 -12.02 -4.53 1.85
C VAL A 4 -10.77 -4.32 1.01
N LEU A 5 -9.65 -4.08 1.68
CA LEU A 5 -8.37 -3.90 1.01
C LEU A 5 -7.91 -5.23 0.42
N THR A 6 -7.54 -5.23 -0.86
CA THR A 6 -7.12 -6.44 -1.55
C THR A 6 -5.66 -6.41 -1.98
N ALA A 7 -5.08 -5.24 -2.14
CA ALA A 7 -3.66 -5.13 -2.52
C ALA A 7 -3.10 -3.77 -2.10
N ILE A 8 -1.80 -3.77 -1.80
CA ILE A 8 -1.01 -2.56 -1.56
C ILE A 8 0.29 -2.71 -2.33
N SER A 9 0.69 -1.64 -3.00
CA SER A 9 1.99 -1.57 -3.66
C SER A 9 2.71 -0.29 -3.22
N LEU A 10 4.00 -0.41 -2.96
CA LEU A 10 4.85 0.71 -2.61
C LEU A 10 5.77 1.02 -3.78
N MET A 11 5.79 2.29 -4.19
CA MET A 11 6.74 2.78 -5.20
C MET A 11 7.61 3.85 -4.57
N VAL A 12 8.92 3.73 -4.75
CA VAL A 12 9.88 4.76 -4.32
C VAL A 12 10.35 5.47 -5.57
N ILE A 13 9.98 6.74 -5.73
CA ILE A 13 10.28 7.53 -6.91
C ILE A 13 10.91 8.84 -6.46
N SER A 14 12.15 9.09 -6.88
CA SER A 14 12.89 10.33 -6.58
C SER A 14 12.88 10.68 -5.08
N GLY A 15 13.06 9.67 -4.23
CA GLY A 15 13.05 9.87 -2.79
C GLY A 15 11.68 10.02 -2.16
N LYS A 16 10.62 9.98 -2.97
CA LYS A 16 9.25 10.01 -2.47
C LYS A 16 8.68 8.60 -2.43
N GLN A 17 7.81 8.37 -1.48
CA GLN A 17 7.18 7.08 -1.28
C GLN A 17 5.70 7.20 -1.62
N LEU A 18 5.29 6.53 -2.69
CA LEU A 18 3.92 6.50 -3.18
C LEU A 18 3.30 5.14 -2.86
N VAL A 19 2.17 5.16 -2.19
CA VAL A 19 1.41 3.94 -1.90
C VAL A 19 0.23 3.86 -2.83
N ILE A 20 0.15 2.77 -3.58
CA ILE A 20 -0.97 2.47 -4.46
C ILE A 20 -1.74 1.32 -3.83
N TYR A 21 -3.05 1.47 -3.71
CA TYR A 21 -3.87 0.43 -3.10
C TYR A 21 -5.04 0.06 -3.99
N THR A 22 -5.48 -1.17 -3.85
CA THR A 22 -6.66 -1.69 -4.53
C THR A 22 -7.62 -2.23 -3.47
N TYR A 23 -8.90 -1.97 -3.64
CA TYR A 23 -9.90 -2.45 -2.71
C TYR A 23 -11.17 -2.85 -3.45
N LYS A 24 -12.02 -3.58 -2.77
CA LYS A 24 -13.36 -3.91 -3.23
C LYS A 24 -14.37 -3.40 -2.21
N VAL A 25 -15.59 -3.16 -2.69
CA VAL A 25 -16.72 -2.78 -1.84
C VAL A 25 -17.68 -3.96 -1.81
N VAL A 26 -18.02 -4.41 -0.62
CA VAL A 26 -18.98 -5.51 -0.44
C VAL A 26 -20.22 -5.00 0.25
N ASP A 27 -21.36 -5.63 -0.06
CA ASP A 27 -22.63 -5.30 0.58
C ASP A 27 -22.78 -6.06 1.91
N GLU A 28 -23.93 -5.91 2.55
CA GLU A 28 -24.22 -6.54 3.84
C GLU A 28 -24.17 -8.07 3.78
N ASN A 29 -24.37 -8.65 2.60
CA ASN A 29 -24.35 -10.09 2.40
C ASN A 29 -22.99 -10.61 1.97
N GLY A 30 -21.99 -9.75 1.90
CA GLY A 30 -20.64 -10.11 1.48
C GLY A 30 -20.49 -10.23 -0.04
N LEU A 31 -21.49 -9.83 -0.82
CA LEU A 31 -21.40 -9.84 -2.28
C LEU A 31 -20.65 -8.60 -2.77
N ASN A 32 -19.86 -8.78 -3.82
CA ASN A 32 -19.10 -7.67 -4.39
C ASN A 32 -20.03 -6.64 -5.03
N TYR A 33 -19.99 -5.43 -4.54
CA TYR A 33 -20.67 -4.30 -5.16
C TYR A 33 -19.77 -3.66 -6.21
N ARG A 34 -18.49 -3.45 -5.88
CA ARG A 34 -17.46 -3.00 -6.82
C ARG A 34 -16.15 -3.73 -6.53
N SER A 35 -15.39 -4.01 -7.58
CA SER A 35 -14.09 -4.67 -7.48
C SER A 35 -13.02 -3.82 -8.14
N ASN A 36 -11.77 -4.03 -7.72
CA ASN A 36 -10.59 -3.43 -8.35
C ASN A 36 -10.63 -1.90 -8.37
N VAL A 37 -11.18 -1.30 -7.33
CA VAL A 37 -11.12 0.16 -7.17
C VAL A 37 -9.71 0.52 -6.71
N LYS A 38 -9.06 1.46 -7.39
CA LYS A 38 -7.69 1.85 -7.10
C LYS A 38 -7.62 3.25 -6.55
N GLY A 39 -6.69 3.46 -5.64
CA GLY A 39 -6.36 4.78 -5.12
C GLY A 39 -4.87 4.87 -4.85
N ASN A 40 -4.41 6.06 -4.50
CA ASN A 40 -3.01 6.26 -4.14
C ASN A 40 -2.88 7.41 -3.17
N PHE A 41 -1.78 7.42 -2.45
CA PHE A 41 -1.38 8.58 -1.64
C PHE A 41 0.14 8.62 -1.53
N THR A 42 0.66 9.83 -1.36
CA THR A 42 2.10 10.03 -1.12
C THR A 42 2.33 10.16 0.37
N VAL A 43 3.33 9.45 0.89
CA VAL A 43 3.69 9.55 2.30
C VAL A 43 4.46 10.85 2.50
N THR A 44 3.96 11.71 3.38
CA THR A 44 4.56 13.02 3.65
C THR A 44 5.69 12.89 4.67
N SER A 45 6.60 13.88 4.67
CA SER A 45 7.77 13.85 5.56
C SER A 45 7.41 13.99 7.04
N ASP A 46 6.23 14.50 7.35
CA ASP A 46 5.74 14.64 8.73
C ASP A 46 4.99 13.39 9.22
N ASP A 47 4.70 12.44 8.36
CA ASP A 47 4.10 11.16 8.75
C ASP A 47 5.20 10.17 9.16
N THR A 48 5.80 10.42 10.32
CA THR A 48 6.97 9.67 10.78
C THR A 48 6.66 8.21 11.08
N GLU A 49 5.45 7.90 11.52
CA GLU A 49 5.05 6.52 11.83
C GLU A 49 4.97 5.67 10.55
N THR A 50 4.33 6.19 9.51
CA THR A 50 4.24 5.49 8.24
C THR A 50 5.60 5.36 7.59
N LEU A 51 6.43 6.42 7.63
CA LEU A 51 7.78 6.38 7.10
C LEU A 51 8.63 5.31 7.81
N ALA A 52 8.53 5.19 9.12
CA ALA A 52 9.25 4.18 9.87
C ALA A 52 8.83 2.77 9.46
N SER A 53 7.53 2.53 9.29
CA SER A 53 7.00 1.24 8.84
C SER A 53 7.47 0.90 7.43
N ILE A 54 7.46 1.86 6.52
CA ILE A 54 7.92 1.69 5.15
C ILE A 54 9.42 1.39 5.13
N ASN A 55 10.21 2.11 5.92
CA ASN A 55 11.65 1.87 5.99
C ASN A 55 11.97 0.48 6.53
N GLN A 56 11.21 0.00 7.50
CA GLN A 56 11.33 -1.38 7.99
C GLN A 56 11.05 -2.39 6.88
N LEU A 57 10.01 -2.17 6.10
CA LEU A 57 9.66 -3.05 4.99
C LEU A 57 10.75 -3.02 3.91
N ILE A 58 11.27 -1.85 3.57
CA ILE A 58 12.35 -1.72 2.60
C ILE A 58 13.59 -2.47 3.09
N THR A 59 13.98 -2.27 4.34
CA THR A 59 15.13 -2.95 4.93
C THR A 59 14.97 -4.45 4.89
N LYS A 60 13.78 -4.95 5.24
CA LYS A 60 13.49 -6.38 5.19
C LYS A 60 13.57 -6.92 3.76
N THR A 61 13.01 -6.18 2.81
CA THR A 61 13.01 -6.57 1.41
C THR A 61 14.42 -6.66 0.85
N LEU A 62 15.31 -5.74 1.23
CA LEU A 62 16.69 -5.75 0.79
C LEU A 62 17.42 -7.04 1.18
N THR A 63 17.00 -7.70 2.26
CA THR A 63 17.60 -8.96 2.69
C THR A 63 17.27 -10.12 1.74
N TYR A 64 16.23 -9.98 0.93
CA TYR A 64 15.81 -11.00 -0.05
C TYR A 64 16.34 -10.74 -1.45
N LEU A 65 16.93 -9.59 -1.70
CA LEU A 65 17.47 -9.28 -3.02
C LEU A 65 18.75 -10.08 -3.27
N PRO A 66 18.99 -10.51 -4.53
CA PRO A 66 20.20 -11.22 -4.84
C PRO A 66 21.43 -10.33 -4.66
N VAL A 67 22.53 -10.94 -4.30
CA VAL A 67 23.81 -10.23 -4.20
C VAL A 67 24.27 -9.85 -5.60
N ALA A 68 24.49 -8.56 -5.80
CA ALA A 68 24.89 -8.04 -7.11
C ALA A 68 26.34 -8.38 -7.44
#